data_6294616d5d1839a22eb1ceed34e95a09
#
_entry.id   6294616d5d1839a22eb1ceed34e95a09
#
_cell.length_a   1.000
_cell.length_b   1.000
_cell.length_c   1.000
_cell.angle_alpha   90.00
_cell.angle_beta   90.00
_cell.angle_gamma   90.00
#
_symmetry.space_group_name_H-M   'P 1'
#
loop_
_entity.id
_entity.type
_entity.pdbx_description
1 polymer ?
#
loop_
_entity_poly.entity_id
_entity_poly.type
_entity_poly.pdbx_seq_one_letter_code
_entity_poly.pdbx_strand_id
1 'polypeptide(L)'
;MPGSKIFSLEGKGLKLDTAEDIEPHIKELRDNADVEEVRFLGNTLGIGASEALAKVLETKKKLQVANFADIFTGRLLSEIPTALSHLLTSLLTLPNLYTVNLSDNAFGLNTQAPLVDFLSKHVPLRHLILNNNGLGPAAGVLVADALTALAEKKDAARKDGQDVPYLETIICGRNRLENGSMAAWAKAYAAHTGIKEVKMVQNGIRQEGITHLLTNGLSHSAKLETLDLQDNTFTATGAKALSNVVGGWADLKELGVGDCLLSRRGGISLAAALAKGKNPKLEVLRLQFNEINSKGVAGLADAHTKLPALRRVELNGNQFDEDDAGLAKLRDALEERKDAADGKGEDDEEYWGIDELEDLESEDEDEEEDDDEAKKGSDDEDEGVEVEEKAARELLAAEQAEQQNVPQEKDKKVDDLADALAKTQIK
;
A
#
# COMPACT_ATOMS: atom_id res chain seq x y z
N MET A 1 6.60 33.43 23.24
CA MET A 1 5.54 32.39 23.05
C MET A 1 6.23 31.14 22.54
N PRO A 2 5.86 29.94 22.95
CA PRO A 2 6.40 28.77 22.30
C PRO A 2 6.06 28.82 20.80
N GLY A 3 7.01 28.53 19.93
CA GLY A 3 6.81 28.50 18.49
C GLY A 3 5.79 27.43 18.08
N SER A 4 5.23 27.53 16.87
CA SER A 4 4.35 26.48 16.32
C SER A 4 5.10 25.14 16.30
N LYS A 5 4.43 24.07 16.70
CA LYS A 5 4.99 22.71 16.57
C LYS A 5 5.01 22.22 15.12
N ILE A 6 4.22 22.83 14.25
CA ILE A 6 4.11 22.50 12.84
C ILE A 6 4.69 23.64 12.01
N PHE A 7 5.62 23.32 11.14
CA PHE A 7 6.11 24.19 10.08
C PHE A 7 5.57 23.71 8.74
N SER A 8 4.94 24.60 7.97
CA SER A 8 4.29 24.24 6.70
C SER A 8 4.55 25.23 5.59
N LEU A 9 5.02 24.72 4.46
CA LEU A 9 4.97 25.36 3.15
C LEU A 9 3.97 24.67 2.21
N GLU A 10 3.14 23.80 2.73
CA GLU A 10 2.18 22.98 1.96
C GLU A 10 1.33 23.83 1.02
N GLY A 11 1.22 23.42 -0.23
CA GLY A 11 0.37 24.02 -1.25
C GLY A 11 0.78 25.41 -1.73
N LYS A 12 1.99 25.90 -1.39
CA LYS A 12 2.44 27.24 -1.82
C LYS A 12 2.91 27.31 -3.27
N GLY A 13 3.11 26.17 -3.94
CA GLY A 13 3.52 26.11 -5.35
C GLY A 13 4.88 26.74 -5.63
N LEU A 14 5.79 26.72 -4.65
CA LEU A 14 7.08 27.38 -4.75
C LEU A 14 8.04 26.56 -5.63
N LYS A 15 8.78 27.25 -6.49
CA LYS A 15 9.91 26.67 -7.22
C LYS A 15 11.21 27.13 -6.55
N LEU A 16 11.87 26.21 -5.85
CA LEU A 16 13.03 26.47 -5.01
C LEU A 16 14.24 25.74 -5.59
N ASP A 17 15.04 26.41 -6.41
CA ASP A 17 16.16 25.79 -7.11
C ASP A 17 17.43 25.82 -6.26
N THR A 18 17.69 26.94 -5.58
CA THR A 18 18.94 27.24 -4.87
C THR A 18 18.75 27.46 -3.38
N ALA A 19 19.86 27.60 -2.66
CA ALA A 19 19.85 27.96 -1.25
C ALA A 19 19.22 29.37 -1.03
N GLU A 20 19.50 30.28 -1.93
CA GLU A 20 18.97 31.66 -1.89
C GLU A 20 17.45 31.68 -2.05
N ASP A 21 16.91 30.80 -2.90
CA ASP A 21 15.44 30.72 -3.11
C ASP A 21 14.72 30.21 -1.87
N ILE A 22 15.24 29.21 -1.19
CA ILE A 22 14.57 28.60 -0.04
C ILE A 22 14.77 29.38 1.26
N GLU A 23 15.89 30.09 1.40
CA GLU A 23 16.30 30.75 2.65
C GLU A 23 15.22 31.65 3.27
N PRO A 24 14.53 32.53 2.50
CA PRO A 24 13.46 33.38 3.06
C PRO A 24 12.29 32.58 3.61
N HIS A 25 12.04 31.40 3.04
CA HIS A 25 10.89 30.56 3.39
C HIS A 25 11.14 29.67 4.61
N ILE A 26 12.39 29.29 4.90
CA ILE A 26 12.75 28.41 6.01
C ILE A 26 13.33 29.13 7.23
N LYS A 27 13.30 30.48 7.25
CA LYS A 27 13.81 31.27 8.37
C LYS A 27 13.09 30.92 9.68
N GLU A 28 11.76 30.87 9.66
CA GLU A 28 10.96 30.47 10.83
C GLU A 28 11.30 29.06 11.30
N LEU A 29 11.46 28.09 10.36
CA LEU A 29 11.90 26.76 10.70
C LEU A 29 13.27 26.78 11.37
N ARG A 30 14.22 27.58 10.85
CA ARG A 30 15.57 27.68 11.42
C ARG A 30 15.54 28.15 12.86
N ASP A 31 14.76 29.20 13.12
CA ASP A 31 14.73 29.89 14.42
C ASP A 31 13.93 29.11 15.48
N ASN A 32 13.06 28.19 15.06
CA ASN A 32 12.20 27.41 15.96
C ASN A 32 12.80 26.00 16.23
N ALA A 33 13.28 25.78 17.45
CA ALA A 33 13.84 24.49 17.88
C ALA A 33 12.75 23.47 18.32
N ASP A 34 11.51 23.89 18.47
CA ASP A 34 10.41 23.10 19.03
C ASP A 34 9.52 22.47 17.95
N VAL A 35 9.92 22.52 16.67
CA VAL A 35 9.17 21.93 15.55
C VAL A 35 9.15 20.41 15.69
N GLU A 36 7.94 19.84 15.65
CA GLU A 36 7.66 18.41 15.71
C GLU A 36 7.22 17.86 14.34
N GLU A 37 6.71 18.72 13.45
CA GLU A 37 6.24 18.34 12.12
C GLU A 37 6.67 19.34 11.05
N VAL A 38 7.11 18.87 9.89
CA VAL A 38 7.36 19.69 8.69
C VAL A 38 6.55 19.19 7.50
N ARG A 39 5.97 20.16 6.73
CA ARG A 39 5.18 19.89 5.53
C ARG A 39 5.70 20.71 4.35
N PHE A 40 6.16 20.03 3.31
CA PHE A 40 6.67 20.65 2.08
C PHE A 40 5.87 20.29 0.82
N LEU A 41 4.78 19.54 0.96
CA LEU A 41 3.92 19.06 -0.12
C LEU A 41 3.54 20.18 -1.10
N GLY A 42 3.63 19.88 -2.42
CA GLY A 42 3.19 20.77 -3.49
C GLY A 42 4.15 21.94 -3.76
N ASN A 43 5.44 21.76 -3.43
CA ASN A 43 6.53 22.67 -3.83
C ASN A 43 7.57 21.85 -4.62
N THR A 44 8.48 22.53 -5.31
CA THR A 44 9.53 21.81 -6.02
C THR A 44 10.92 22.24 -5.57
N LEU A 45 11.72 21.26 -5.07
CA LEU A 45 13.02 21.48 -4.47
C LEU A 45 14.14 21.03 -5.41
N GLY A 46 15.06 21.94 -5.76
CA GLY A 46 16.30 21.63 -6.45
C GLY A 46 17.40 21.16 -5.50
N ILE A 47 18.56 20.80 -6.03
CA ILE A 47 19.71 20.30 -5.25
C ILE A 47 20.14 21.32 -4.20
N GLY A 48 20.34 22.60 -4.58
CA GLY A 48 20.80 23.64 -3.66
C GLY A 48 19.81 23.96 -2.54
N ALA A 49 18.52 23.99 -2.85
CA ALA A 49 17.46 24.18 -1.87
C ALA A 49 17.39 22.98 -0.90
N SER A 50 17.49 21.75 -1.42
CA SER A 50 17.48 20.53 -0.60
C SER A 50 18.69 20.45 0.33
N GLU A 51 19.88 20.85 -0.11
CA GLU A 51 21.07 20.93 0.73
C GLU A 51 20.92 21.97 1.86
N ALA A 52 20.40 23.16 1.54
CA ALA A 52 20.16 24.20 2.54
C ALA A 52 19.10 23.78 3.57
N LEU A 53 18.01 23.15 3.12
CA LEU A 53 16.98 22.61 4.02
C LEU A 53 17.52 21.50 4.90
N ALA A 54 18.32 20.58 4.35
CA ALA A 54 18.91 19.48 5.10
C ALA A 54 19.74 19.97 6.30
N LYS A 55 20.55 21.03 6.11
CA LYS A 55 21.33 21.65 7.19
C LYS A 55 20.46 22.21 8.33
N VAL A 56 19.26 22.70 8.00
CA VAL A 56 18.31 23.15 9.00
C VAL A 56 17.64 21.97 9.71
N LEU A 57 17.22 20.95 8.94
CA LEU A 57 16.56 19.76 9.48
C LEU A 57 17.43 19.02 10.49
N GLU A 58 18.73 18.87 10.25
CA GLU A 58 19.67 18.23 11.17
C GLU A 58 19.62 18.80 12.60
N THR A 59 19.21 20.07 12.75
CA THR A 59 19.08 20.74 14.04
C THR A 59 17.77 20.43 14.76
N LYS A 60 16.75 19.87 14.08
CA LYS A 60 15.38 19.68 14.58
C LYS A 60 15.21 18.38 15.36
N LYS A 61 15.85 18.25 16.50
CA LYS A 61 15.89 17.00 17.28
C LYS A 61 14.54 16.56 17.87
N LYS A 62 13.51 17.43 17.86
CA LYS A 62 12.14 17.13 18.28
C LYS A 62 11.24 16.71 17.11
N LEU A 63 11.75 16.75 15.88
CA LEU A 63 10.98 16.41 14.69
C LEU A 63 10.50 14.95 14.75
N GLN A 64 9.21 14.75 14.53
CA GLN A 64 8.48 13.51 14.60
C GLN A 64 7.92 13.09 13.24
N VAL A 65 7.49 14.08 12.45
CA VAL A 65 6.82 13.88 11.16
C VAL A 65 7.49 14.72 10.09
N ALA A 66 7.90 14.07 8.99
CA ALA A 66 8.43 14.72 7.80
C ALA A 66 7.55 14.38 6.59
N ASN A 67 6.79 15.36 6.09
CA ASN A 67 6.00 15.24 4.87
C ASN A 67 6.71 15.94 3.72
N PHE A 68 7.32 15.13 2.85
CA PHE A 68 8.01 15.50 1.62
C PHE A 68 7.31 14.92 0.38
N ALA A 69 5.99 14.75 0.44
CA ALA A 69 5.23 14.35 -0.74
C ALA A 69 5.27 15.46 -1.80
N ASP A 70 5.30 15.06 -3.07
CA ASP A 70 5.27 15.98 -4.22
C ASP A 70 6.22 17.18 -4.09
N ILE A 71 7.52 16.88 -3.89
CA ILE A 71 8.57 17.91 -3.79
C ILE A 71 9.53 17.92 -4.98
N PHE A 72 9.30 17.06 -6.00
CA PHE A 72 10.16 16.96 -7.17
C PHE A 72 9.42 17.11 -8.51
N THR A 73 8.15 17.49 -8.50
CA THR A 73 7.38 17.74 -9.72
C THR A 73 8.09 18.79 -10.60
N GLY A 74 8.33 18.45 -11.88
CA GLY A 74 9.04 19.30 -12.84
C GLY A 74 10.57 19.32 -12.70
N ARG A 75 11.16 18.49 -11.85
CA ARG A 75 12.63 18.33 -11.74
C ARG A 75 13.17 17.34 -12.75
N LEU A 76 14.42 17.52 -13.12
CA LEU A 76 15.13 16.57 -13.96
C LEU A 76 15.41 15.29 -13.16
N LEU A 77 15.24 14.13 -13.79
CA LEU A 77 15.53 12.83 -13.16
C LEU A 77 16.98 12.73 -12.62
N SER A 78 17.93 13.46 -13.21
CA SER A 78 19.32 13.52 -12.74
C SER A 78 19.53 14.33 -11.45
N GLU A 79 18.61 15.24 -11.11
CA GLU A 79 18.70 16.08 -9.91
C GLU A 79 18.13 15.37 -8.68
N ILE A 80 17.06 14.58 -8.87
CA ILE A 80 16.29 13.98 -7.78
C ILE A 80 17.17 13.12 -6.85
N PRO A 81 18.05 12.22 -7.32
CA PRO A 81 18.86 11.39 -6.43
C PRO A 81 19.73 12.21 -5.48
N THR A 82 20.35 13.27 -5.97
CA THR A 82 21.22 14.13 -5.17
C THR A 82 20.43 14.95 -4.16
N ALA A 83 19.33 15.58 -4.59
CA ALA A 83 18.44 16.34 -3.72
C ALA A 83 17.83 15.45 -2.61
N LEU A 84 17.34 14.28 -2.98
CA LEU A 84 16.81 13.29 -2.04
C LEU A 84 17.86 12.81 -1.06
N SER A 85 19.09 12.57 -1.52
CA SER A 85 20.21 12.16 -0.67
C SER A 85 20.52 13.18 0.41
N HIS A 86 20.56 14.48 0.10
CA HIS A 86 20.73 15.54 1.10
C HIS A 86 19.66 15.49 2.18
N LEU A 87 18.39 15.43 1.76
CA LEU A 87 17.26 15.39 2.69
C LEU A 87 17.29 14.14 3.57
N LEU A 88 17.36 12.95 2.97
CA LEU A 88 17.28 11.69 3.72
C LEU A 88 18.48 11.48 4.65
N THR A 89 19.69 11.94 4.27
CA THR A 89 20.87 11.88 5.13
C THR A 89 20.66 12.74 6.39
N SER A 90 20.09 13.93 6.24
CA SER A 90 19.78 14.78 7.39
C SER A 90 18.77 14.14 8.35
N LEU A 91 17.76 13.47 7.79
CA LEU A 91 16.74 12.77 8.57
C LEU A 91 17.28 11.60 9.39
N LEU A 92 18.34 10.93 8.93
CA LEU A 92 19.00 9.83 9.69
C LEU A 92 19.50 10.26 11.07
N THR A 93 19.76 11.56 11.25
CA THR A 93 20.28 12.12 12.51
C THR A 93 19.21 12.44 13.54
N LEU A 94 17.91 12.22 13.21
CA LEU A 94 16.75 12.65 13.99
C LEU A 94 16.17 11.50 14.83
N PRO A 95 16.40 11.49 16.15
CA PRO A 95 16.06 10.32 16.98
C PRO A 95 14.57 10.14 17.21
N ASN A 96 13.78 11.20 17.02
CA ASN A 96 12.34 11.20 17.26
C ASN A 96 11.50 11.12 15.97
N LEU A 97 12.15 11.07 14.81
CA LEU A 97 11.44 11.04 13.53
C LEU A 97 10.88 9.63 13.28
N TYR A 98 9.58 9.47 13.41
CA TYR A 98 8.91 8.19 13.25
C TYR A 98 7.97 8.11 12.04
N THR A 99 7.56 9.24 11.44
CA THR A 99 6.72 9.28 10.23
C THR A 99 7.44 9.98 9.09
N VAL A 100 7.55 9.29 7.94
CA VAL A 100 8.11 9.87 6.71
C VAL A 100 7.16 9.59 5.56
N ASN A 101 6.70 10.68 4.92
CA ASN A 101 5.89 10.63 3.71
C ASN A 101 6.72 11.17 2.53
N LEU A 102 6.93 10.32 1.54
CA LEU A 102 7.67 10.59 0.31
C LEU A 102 6.81 10.31 -0.94
N SER A 103 5.49 10.34 -0.81
CA SER A 103 4.56 10.06 -1.93
C SER A 103 4.74 11.04 -3.07
N ASP A 104 4.30 10.64 -4.28
CA ASP A 104 4.14 11.50 -5.45
C ASP A 104 5.45 12.15 -5.96
N ASN A 105 6.60 11.46 -5.81
CA ASN A 105 7.91 11.99 -6.19
C ASN A 105 8.52 11.37 -7.46
N ALA A 106 7.81 10.47 -8.11
CA ALA A 106 8.23 9.81 -9.36
C ALA A 106 9.66 9.24 -9.31
N PHE A 107 9.99 8.54 -8.24
CA PHE A 107 11.35 8.06 -7.96
C PHE A 107 11.90 7.09 -9.03
N GLY A 108 11.08 6.11 -9.44
CA GLY A 108 11.53 5.06 -10.34
C GLY A 108 12.77 4.32 -9.82
N LEU A 109 13.48 3.66 -10.74
CA LEU A 109 14.72 2.93 -10.41
C LEU A 109 15.91 3.85 -10.11
N ASN A 110 15.93 5.07 -10.65
CA ASN A 110 17.11 5.95 -10.60
C ASN A 110 17.35 6.56 -9.21
N THR A 111 16.32 6.61 -8.33
CA THR A 111 16.40 7.23 -7.01
C THR A 111 16.48 6.23 -5.88
N GLN A 112 16.57 4.94 -6.19
CA GLN A 112 16.53 3.87 -5.19
C GLN A 112 17.68 3.93 -4.17
N ALA A 113 18.89 4.35 -4.57
CA ALA A 113 20.04 4.29 -3.68
C ALA A 113 19.92 5.15 -2.41
N PRO A 114 19.57 6.45 -2.44
CA PRO A 114 19.34 7.22 -1.23
C PRO A 114 18.15 6.71 -0.40
N LEU A 115 17.09 6.19 -1.05
CA LEU A 115 15.94 5.63 -0.37
C LEU A 115 16.31 4.34 0.40
N VAL A 116 17.01 3.41 -0.24
CA VAL A 116 17.51 2.16 0.36
C VAL A 116 18.45 2.46 1.52
N ASP A 117 19.36 3.42 1.36
CA ASP A 117 20.30 3.82 2.41
C ASP A 117 19.54 4.33 3.65
N PHE A 118 18.57 5.19 3.48
CA PHE A 118 17.73 5.70 4.57
C PHE A 118 16.90 4.58 5.22
N LEU A 119 16.12 3.85 4.43
CA LEU A 119 15.20 2.83 4.93
C LEU A 119 15.94 1.72 5.68
N SER A 120 17.12 1.34 5.23
CA SER A 120 17.91 0.31 5.90
C SER A 120 18.56 0.76 7.22
N LYS A 121 18.54 2.06 7.55
CA LYS A 121 19.29 2.62 8.69
C LYS A 121 18.44 3.34 9.74
N HIS A 122 17.29 3.91 9.32
CA HIS A 122 16.50 4.78 10.18
C HIS A 122 15.66 3.99 11.21
N VAL A 123 16.31 3.55 12.27
CA VAL A 123 15.72 2.70 13.34
C VAL A 123 14.46 3.31 14.00
N PRO A 124 14.32 4.64 14.18
CA PRO A 124 13.08 5.22 14.74
C PRO A 124 11.82 5.10 13.88
N LEU A 125 11.94 4.75 12.59
CA LEU A 125 10.82 4.73 11.64
C LEU A 125 9.68 3.83 12.12
N ARG A 126 8.46 4.38 12.14
CA ARG A 126 7.21 3.71 12.51
C ARG A 126 6.17 3.72 11.40
N HIS A 127 6.08 4.82 10.65
CA HIS A 127 5.13 5.00 9.56
C HIS A 127 5.85 5.42 8.29
N LEU A 128 5.76 4.62 7.25
CA LEU A 128 6.33 4.86 5.92
C LEU A 128 5.23 5.02 4.89
N ILE A 129 5.23 6.13 4.16
CA ILE A 129 4.26 6.43 3.10
C ILE A 129 5.03 6.72 1.81
N LEU A 130 4.82 5.87 0.79
CA LEU A 130 5.55 5.88 -0.49
C LEU A 130 4.61 5.77 -1.69
N ASN A 131 3.38 6.26 -1.61
CA ASN A 131 2.44 6.15 -2.73
C ASN A 131 2.97 6.83 -3.99
N ASN A 132 2.60 6.26 -5.15
CA ASN A 132 2.72 6.90 -6.46
C ASN A 132 4.16 7.39 -6.78
N ASN A 133 5.14 6.51 -6.62
CA ASN A 133 6.54 6.81 -6.92
C ASN A 133 7.07 6.11 -8.18
N GLY A 134 6.28 5.24 -8.80
CA GLY A 134 6.66 4.53 -10.02
C GLY A 134 7.91 3.66 -9.83
N LEU A 135 8.04 3.00 -8.67
CA LEU A 135 9.24 2.22 -8.31
C LEU A 135 9.51 1.09 -9.32
N GLY A 136 8.44 0.43 -9.78
CA GLY A 136 8.56 -0.79 -10.56
C GLY A 136 9.07 -1.96 -9.71
N PRO A 137 9.08 -3.19 -10.26
CA PRO A 137 9.46 -4.38 -9.52
C PRO A 137 10.93 -4.34 -9.05
N ALA A 138 11.86 -3.90 -9.89
CA ALA A 138 13.28 -3.88 -9.54
C ALA A 138 13.60 -2.95 -8.36
N ALA A 139 13.10 -1.71 -8.33
CA ALA A 139 13.27 -0.84 -7.17
C ALA A 139 12.41 -1.32 -5.99
N GLY A 140 11.27 -1.94 -6.26
CA GLY A 140 10.41 -2.57 -5.24
C GLY A 140 11.15 -3.63 -4.43
N VAL A 141 11.93 -4.51 -5.08
CA VAL A 141 12.80 -5.48 -4.41
C VAL A 141 13.80 -4.79 -3.49
N LEU A 142 14.51 -3.77 -3.99
CA LEU A 142 15.54 -3.08 -3.21
C LEU A 142 14.97 -2.35 -1.99
N VAL A 143 13.78 -1.76 -2.13
CA VAL A 143 13.07 -1.12 -1.02
C VAL A 143 12.63 -2.17 0.02
N ALA A 144 12.07 -3.29 -0.40
CA ALA A 144 11.66 -4.37 0.49
C ALA A 144 12.85 -5.01 1.22
N ASP A 145 13.98 -5.22 0.54
CA ASP A 145 15.21 -5.70 1.16
C ASP A 145 15.77 -4.71 2.18
N ALA A 146 15.69 -3.40 1.91
CA ALA A 146 16.06 -2.37 2.87
C ALA A 146 15.18 -2.41 4.13
N LEU A 147 13.87 -2.64 3.97
CA LEU A 147 12.95 -2.82 5.10
C LEU A 147 13.26 -4.10 5.87
N THR A 148 13.63 -5.18 5.20
CA THR A 148 14.09 -6.41 5.87
C THR A 148 15.34 -6.14 6.73
N ALA A 149 16.33 -5.43 6.19
CA ALA A 149 17.53 -5.04 6.93
C ALA A 149 17.20 -4.08 8.10
N LEU A 150 16.18 -3.23 7.95
CA LEU A 150 15.69 -2.39 9.04
C LEU A 150 15.11 -3.23 10.18
N ALA A 151 14.34 -4.29 9.86
CA ALA A 151 13.79 -5.19 10.88
C ALA A 151 14.89 -5.81 11.74
N GLU A 152 15.96 -6.32 11.09
CA GLU A 152 17.11 -6.88 11.78
C GLU A 152 17.79 -5.86 12.74
N LYS A 153 17.95 -4.61 12.29
CA LYS A 153 18.51 -3.53 13.11
C LYS A 153 17.62 -3.14 14.27
N LYS A 154 16.31 -3.04 14.04
CA LYS A 154 15.33 -2.76 15.09
C LYS A 154 15.35 -3.87 16.16
N ASP A 155 15.42 -5.13 15.72
CA ASP A 155 15.49 -6.26 16.64
C ASP A 155 16.79 -6.31 17.45
N ALA A 156 17.92 -6.01 16.82
CA ALA A 156 19.20 -5.89 17.51
C ALA A 156 19.15 -4.76 18.56
N ALA A 157 18.67 -3.58 18.20
CA ALA A 157 18.55 -2.45 19.11
C ALA A 157 17.64 -2.76 20.32
N ARG A 158 16.50 -3.44 20.09
CA ARG A 158 15.62 -3.88 21.20
C ARG A 158 16.29 -4.92 22.10
N LYS A 159 17.05 -5.86 21.54
CA LYS A 159 17.82 -6.84 22.32
C LYS A 159 18.88 -6.17 23.16
N ASP A 160 19.44 -5.05 22.69
CA ASP A 160 20.41 -4.21 23.45
C ASP A 160 19.73 -3.30 24.48
N GLY A 161 18.39 -3.42 24.67
CA GLY A 161 17.62 -2.69 25.67
C GLY A 161 17.21 -1.28 25.25
N GLN A 162 17.32 -0.93 23.97
CA GLN A 162 16.83 0.36 23.45
C GLN A 162 15.32 0.33 23.24
N ASP A 163 14.65 1.43 23.55
CA ASP A 163 13.23 1.62 23.25
C ASP A 163 13.06 2.00 21.79
N VAL A 164 12.90 0.99 20.93
CA VAL A 164 12.77 1.15 19.48
C VAL A 164 11.37 0.76 19.04
N PRO A 165 10.64 1.69 18.37
CA PRO A 165 9.29 1.39 17.90
C PRO A 165 9.30 0.29 16.82
N TYR A 166 8.20 -0.47 16.71
CA TYR A 166 7.95 -1.32 15.56
C TYR A 166 7.68 -0.45 14.32
N LEU A 167 7.94 -0.99 13.14
CA LEU A 167 7.34 -0.46 11.92
C LEU A 167 5.89 -0.92 11.94
N GLU A 168 4.96 0.03 11.92
CA GLU A 168 3.53 -0.23 12.09
C GLU A 168 2.74 0.01 10.80
N THR A 169 3.14 0.99 9.99
CA THR A 169 2.43 1.37 8.77
C THR A 169 3.35 1.33 7.57
N ILE A 170 2.90 0.66 6.49
CA ILE A 170 3.48 0.73 5.16
C ILE A 170 2.37 1.03 4.16
N ILE A 171 2.42 2.21 3.55
CA ILE A 171 1.52 2.63 2.48
C ILE A 171 2.36 2.81 1.21
N CYS A 172 2.19 1.91 0.24
CA CYS A 172 3.01 1.85 -0.97
C CYS A 172 2.15 1.47 -2.19
N GLY A 173 1.04 2.20 -2.39
CA GLY A 173 0.14 2.05 -3.54
C GLY A 173 0.69 2.73 -4.79
N ARG A 174 0.17 2.36 -5.97
CA ARG A 174 0.43 2.98 -7.28
C ARG A 174 1.92 3.03 -7.66
N ASN A 175 2.64 1.95 -7.35
CA ASN A 175 4.10 1.86 -7.58
C ASN A 175 4.49 0.87 -8.69
N ARG A 176 3.53 0.16 -9.29
CA ARG A 176 3.79 -0.89 -10.29
C ARG A 176 4.76 -1.96 -9.74
N LEU A 177 4.52 -2.41 -8.52
CA LEU A 177 5.39 -3.37 -7.84
C LEU A 177 5.35 -4.75 -8.48
N GLU A 178 4.23 -5.10 -9.11
CA GLU A 178 4.00 -6.33 -9.88
C GLU A 178 4.40 -7.61 -9.12
N ASN A 179 4.33 -8.77 -9.77
CA ASN A 179 4.71 -10.04 -9.14
C ASN A 179 6.21 -10.10 -8.80
N GLY A 180 7.06 -9.49 -9.65
CA GLY A 180 8.51 -9.62 -9.54
C GLY A 180 9.14 -9.07 -8.25
N SER A 181 8.42 -8.28 -7.47
CA SER A 181 8.92 -7.82 -6.16
C SER A 181 8.25 -8.51 -4.96
N MET A 182 7.24 -9.35 -5.16
CA MET A 182 6.41 -9.85 -4.05
C MET A 182 7.14 -10.81 -3.12
N ALA A 183 8.13 -11.57 -3.59
CA ALA A 183 8.94 -12.40 -2.71
C ALA A 183 9.73 -11.55 -1.68
N ALA A 184 10.32 -10.43 -2.11
CA ALA A 184 11.02 -9.50 -1.23
C ALA A 184 10.06 -8.81 -0.26
N TRP A 185 8.88 -8.36 -0.74
CA TRP A 185 7.86 -7.76 0.12
C TRP A 185 7.31 -8.74 1.16
N ALA A 186 7.04 -9.99 0.78
CA ALA A 186 6.62 -11.02 1.74
C ALA A 186 7.65 -11.23 2.84
N LYS A 187 8.94 -11.31 2.47
CA LYS A 187 10.04 -11.41 3.44
C LYS A 187 10.09 -10.20 4.39
N ALA A 188 9.90 -8.98 3.86
CA ALA A 188 9.88 -7.77 4.67
C ALA A 188 8.71 -7.78 5.66
N TYR A 189 7.49 -8.14 5.23
CA TYR A 189 6.34 -8.23 6.13
C TYR A 189 6.51 -9.33 7.18
N ALA A 190 7.04 -10.48 6.82
CA ALA A 190 7.32 -11.55 7.79
C ALA A 190 8.34 -11.13 8.86
N ALA A 191 9.31 -10.27 8.50
CA ALA A 191 10.30 -9.76 9.44
C ALA A 191 9.75 -8.66 10.37
N HIS A 192 8.72 -7.91 9.96
CA HIS A 192 8.15 -6.81 10.73
C HIS A 192 6.88 -7.23 11.50
N THR A 193 7.04 -7.95 12.61
CA THR A 193 5.92 -8.50 13.40
C THR A 193 5.01 -7.45 14.07
N GLY A 194 5.35 -6.18 13.98
CA GLY A 194 4.57 -5.06 14.55
C GLY A 194 3.67 -4.34 13.56
N ILE A 195 3.58 -4.82 12.31
CA ILE A 195 2.74 -4.22 11.27
C ILE A 195 1.27 -4.23 11.68
N LYS A 196 0.61 -3.07 11.51
CA LYS A 196 -0.80 -2.81 11.76
C LYS A 196 -1.55 -2.35 10.53
N GLU A 197 -0.90 -1.60 9.65
CA GLU A 197 -1.53 -1.03 8.46
C GLU A 197 -0.67 -1.28 7.22
N VAL A 198 -1.29 -1.91 6.22
CA VAL A 198 -0.70 -2.15 4.90
C VAL A 198 -1.67 -1.69 3.83
N LYS A 199 -1.22 -0.76 2.98
CA LYS A 199 -1.96 -0.35 1.77
C LYS A 199 -1.04 -0.48 0.56
N MET A 200 -1.40 -1.40 -0.36
CA MET A 200 -0.67 -1.65 -1.60
C MET A 200 -1.63 -1.61 -2.80
N VAL A 201 -2.50 -0.59 -2.81
CA VAL A 201 -3.52 -0.38 -3.84
C VAL A 201 -2.87 -0.16 -5.20
N GLN A 202 -3.45 -0.72 -6.26
CA GLN A 202 -3.10 -0.43 -7.66
C GLN A 202 -1.60 -0.63 -7.97
N ASN A 203 -1.08 -1.80 -7.64
CA ASN A 203 0.32 -2.14 -7.90
C ASN A 203 0.53 -3.11 -9.07
N GLY A 204 -0.53 -3.57 -9.73
CA GLY A 204 -0.46 -4.55 -10.83
C GLY A 204 0.00 -5.93 -10.36
N ILE A 205 -0.23 -6.26 -9.09
CA ILE A 205 0.10 -7.57 -8.53
C ILE A 205 -0.95 -8.57 -9.01
N ARG A 206 -0.50 -9.68 -9.58
CA ARG A 206 -1.37 -10.75 -10.05
C ARG A 206 -1.52 -11.84 -8.99
N GLN A 207 -2.40 -12.80 -9.24
CA GLN A 207 -2.80 -13.85 -8.30
C GLN A 207 -1.62 -14.59 -7.64
N GLU A 208 -0.53 -14.84 -8.36
CA GLU A 208 0.64 -15.55 -7.84
C GLU A 208 1.37 -14.66 -6.80
N GLY A 209 1.55 -13.37 -7.13
CA GLY A 209 2.15 -12.39 -6.24
C GLY A 209 1.28 -12.15 -5.00
N ILE A 210 -0.03 -12.04 -5.17
CA ILE A 210 -0.99 -11.92 -4.07
C ILE A 210 -0.93 -13.14 -3.16
N THR A 211 -0.98 -14.36 -3.73
CA THR A 211 -0.89 -15.60 -2.96
C THR A 211 0.37 -15.64 -2.11
N HIS A 212 1.53 -15.34 -2.74
CA HIS A 212 2.81 -15.34 -2.03
C HIS A 212 2.88 -14.28 -0.93
N LEU A 213 2.41 -13.05 -1.24
CA LEU A 213 2.38 -11.94 -0.28
C LEU A 213 1.54 -12.28 0.97
N LEU A 214 0.37 -12.88 0.75
CA LEU A 214 -0.55 -13.26 1.82
C LEU A 214 -0.01 -14.42 2.64
N THR A 215 0.41 -15.53 2.00
CA THR A 215 0.80 -16.76 2.69
C THR A 215 2.16 -16.68 3.36
N ASN A 216 3.17 -16.07 2.70
CA ASN A 216 4.55 -16.04 3.20
C ASN A 216 4.93 -14.71 3.87
N GLY A 217 4.08 -13.68 3.77
CA GLY A 217 4.33 -12.37 4.35
C GLY A 217 3.30 -12.01 5.41
N LEU A 218 2.14 -11.55 4.97
CA LEU A 218 1.12 -10.95 5.83
C LEU A 218 0.48 -11.94 6.81
N SER A 219 0.51 -13.25 6.55
CA SER A 219 0.09 -14.28 7.52
C SER A 219 0.85 -14.18 8.85
N HIS A 220 2.06 -13.61 8.85
CA HIS A 220 2.87 -13.39 10.05
C HIS A 220 2.53 -12.08 10.80
N SER A 221 1.68 -11.21 10.23
CA SER A 221 1.31 -9.92 10.80
C SER A 221 0.09 -10.03 11.73
N ALA A 222 0.23 -10.73 12.85
CA ALA A 222 -0.90 -11.00 13.77
C ALA A 222 -1.55 -9.73 14.37
N LYS A 223 -0.90 -8.56 14.27
CA LYS A 223 -1.41 -7.26 14.74
C LYS A 223 -2.03 -6.41 13.66
N LEU A 224 -2.29 -7.00 12.47
CA LEU A 224 -2.84 -6.26 11.33
C LEU A 224 -4.23 -5.73 11.67
N GLU A 225 -4.39 -4.42 11.54
CA GLU A 225 -5.63 -3.68 11.78
C GLU A 225 -6.28 -3.22 10.46
N THR A 226 -5.47 -2.85 9.47
CA THR A 226 -5.93 -2.40 8.15
C THR A 226 -5.14 -3.07 7.05
N LEU A 227 -5.85 -3.72 6.13
CA LEU A 227 -5.30 -4.27 4.89
C LEU A 227 -6.07 -3.72 3.71
N ASP A 228 -5.38 -3.03 2.80
CA ASP A 228 -5.96 -2.51 1.56
C ASP A 228 -5.10 -2.92 0.36
N LEU A 229 -5.64 -3.85 -0.44
CA LEU A 229 -5.02 -4.41 -1.64
C LEU A 229 -5.90 -4.18 -2.88
N GLN A 230 -6.81 -3.22 -2.85
CA GLN A 230 -7.72 -2.90 -3.95
C GLN A 230 -6.95 -2.67 -5.26
N ASP A 231 -7.65 -2.90 -6.39
CA ASP A 231 -7.11 -2.69 -7.74
C ASP A 231 -5.80 -3.51 -7.98
N ASN A 232 -5.85 -4.80 -7.58
CA ASN A 232 -4.87 -5.83 -7.92
C ASN A 232 -5.62 -7.08 -8.37
N THR A 233 -4.94 -8.04 -9.00
CA THR A 233 -5.61 -9.21 -9.57
C THR A 233 -5.48 -10.42 -8.63
N PHE A 234 -6.56 -10.75 -7.93
CA PHE A 234 -6.60 -11.93 -7.04
C PHE A 234 -7.00 -13.19 -7.78
N THR A 235 -8.06 -13.13 -8.59
CA THR A 235 -8.81 -14.28 -9.10
C THR A 235 -9.27 -15.24 -7.98
N ALA A 236 -9.86 -16.37 -8.32
CA ALA A 236 -10.21 -17.39 -7.33
C ALA A 236 -9.00 -17.89 -6.51
N THR A 237 -7.81 -17.92 -7.10
CA THR A 237 -6.57 -18.37 -6.45
C THR A 237 -6.14 -17.44 -5.31
N GLY A 238 -6.04 -16.14 -5.57
CA GLY A 238 -5.71 -15.14 -4.54
C GLY A 238 -6.81 -15.02 -3.49
N ALA A 239 -8.09 -15.15 -3.90
CA ALA A 239 -9.22 -15.17 -2.98
C ALA A 239 -9.17 -16.37 -2.01
N LYS A 240 -8.77 -17.56 -2.50
CA LYS A 240 -8.53 -18.76 -1.66
C LYS A 240 -7.40 -18.50 -0.66
N ALA A 241 -6.28 -17.92 -1.11
CA ALA A 241 -5.17 -17.56 -0.23
C ALA A 241 -5.60 -16.59 0.87
N LEU A 242 -6.37 -15.54 0.53
CA LEU A 242 -6.94 -14.60 1.51
C LEU A 242 -7.84 -15.31 2.51
N SER A 243 -8.74 -16.18 2.04
CA SER A 243 -9.67 -16.94 2.88
C SER A 243 -8.95 -17.87 3.87
N ASN A 244 -7.76 -18.36 3.50
CA ASN A 244 -6.94 -19.19 4.37
C ASN A 244 -6.26 -18.40 5.50
N VAL A 245 -5.83 -17.17 5.23
CA VAL A 245 -5.02 -16.38 6.17
C VAL A 245 -5.83 -15.35 6.98
N VAL A 246 -6.98 -14.87 6.47
CA VAL A 246 -7.75 -13.79 7.09
C VAL A 246 -8.12 -14.08 8.55
N GLY A 247 -8.40 -15.33 8.91
CA GLY A 247 -8.68 -15.73 10.28
C GLY A 247 -7.49 -15.62 11.25
N GLY A 248 -6.28 -15.32 10.77
CA GLY A 248 -5.11 -15.04 11.60
C GLY A 248 -5.05 -13.60 12.13
N TRP A 249 -5.88 -12.69 11.59
CA TRP A 249 -5.87 -11.26 11.91
C TRP A 249 -7.03 -10.88 12.85
N ALA A 250 -6.91 -11.25 14.12
CA ALA A 250 -7.96 -10.99 15.11
C ALA A 250 -8.19 -9.49 15.41
N ASP A 251 -7.21 -8.65 15.11
CA ASP A 251 -7.29 -7.20 15.31
C ASP A 251 -7.74 -6.44 14.04
N LEU A 252 -8.04 -7.15 12.94
CA LEU A 252 -8.43 -6.54 11.66
C LEU A 252 -9.72 -5.74 11.82
N LYS A 253 -9.66 -4.45 11.41
CA LYS A 253 -10.76 -3.49 11.41
C LYS A 253 -11.24 -3.17 9.99
N GLU A 254 -10.30 -3.09 9.05
CA GLU A 254 -10.61 -2.77 7.66
C GLU A 254 -9.96 -3.75 6.71
N LEU A 255 -10.76 -4.29 5.79
CA LEU A 255 -10.31 -5.14 4.69
C LEU A 255 -10.81 -4.56 3.37
N GLY A 256 -9.88 -4.10 2.53
CA GLY A 256 -10.16 -3.60 1.18
C GLY A 256 -9.56 -4.52 0.12
N VAL A 257 -10.43 -5.15 -0.66
CA VAL A 257 -10.10 -5.97 -1.83
C VAL A 257 -11.11 -5.69 -2.97
N GLY A 258 -11.57 -4.44 -3.09
CA GLY A 258 -12.39 -3.99 -4.20
C GLY A 258 -11.60 -4.00 -5.51
N ASP A 259 -12.27 -4.23 -6.64
CA ASP A 259 -11.69 -4.30 -7.98
C ASP A 259 -10.50 -5.29 -8.05
N CYS A 260 -10.74 -6.52 -7.58
CA CYS A 260 -9.70 -7.54 -7.45
C CYS A 260 -10.00 -8.82 -8.23
N LEU A 261 -11.12 -8.90 -8.96
CA LEU A 261 -11.55 -10.08 -9.71
C LEU A 261 -11.60 -11.33 -8.82
N LEU A 262 -12.22 -11.22 -7.63
CA LEU A 262 -12.30 -12.34 -6.68
C LEU A 262 -13.04 -13.54 -7.27
N SER A 263 -13.94 -13.32 -8.23
CA SER A 263 -14.88 -14.27 -8.82
C SER A 263 -15.99 -14.72 -7.86
N ARG A 264 -17.02 -15.39 -8.41
CA ARG A 264 -18.12 -15.98 -7.64
C ARG A 264 -17.61 -16.93 -6.55
N ARG A 265 -16.66 -17.82 -6.89
CA ARG A 265 -16.07 -18.78 -5.93
C ARG A 265 -15.24 -18.09 -4.85
N GLY A 266 -14.51 -17.06 -5.21
CA GLY A 266 -13.70 -16.29 -4.26
C GLY A 266 -14.57 -15.55 -3.26
N GLY A 267 -15.66 -14.92 -3.69
CA GLY A 267 -16.63 -14.27 -2.81
C GLY A 267 -17.22 -15.24 -1.77
N ILE A 268 -17.67 -16.41 -2.23
CA ILE A 268 -18.20 -17.47 -1.35
C ILE A 268 -17.15 -17.95 -0.35
N SER A 269 -15.90 -18.18 -0.82
CA SER A 269 -14.81 -18.66 0.03
C SER A 269 -14.44 -17.64 1.12
N LEU A 270 -14.39 -16.35 0.78
CA LEU A 270 -14.11 -15.28 1.73
C LEU A 270 -15.23 -15.15 2.76
N ALA A 271 -16.50 -15.15 2.32
CA ALA A 271 -17.65 -15.12 3.21
C ALA A 271 -17.63 -16.28 4.21
N ALA A 272 -17.35 -17.51 3.72
CA ALA A 272 -17.21 -18.70 4.59
C ALA A 272 -16.03 -18.59 5.57
N ALA A 273 -14.94 -17.94 5.20
CA ALA A 273 -13.82 -17.71 6.10
C ALA A 273 -14.17 -16.70 7.20
N LEU A 274 -14.85 -15.60 6.86
CA LEU A 274 -15.33 -14.59 7.81
C LEU A 274 -16.40 -15.13 8.74
N ALA A 275 -17.27 -16.03 8.28
CA ALA A 275 -18.29 -16.71 9.08
C ALA A 275 -17.70 -17.56 10.23
N LYS A 276 -16.40 -17.88 10.21
CA LYS A 276 -15.71 -18.52 11.34
C LYS A 276 -15.58 -17.61 12.57
N GLY A 277 -15.86 -16.31 12.43
CA GLY A 277 -15.89 -15.32 13.52
C GLY A 277 -14.53 -15.02 14.15
N LYS A 278 -13.43 -15.20 13.39
CA LYS A 278 -12.09 -14.95 13.89
C LYS A 278 -11.66 -13.48 13.80
N ASN A 279 -12.46 -12.62 13.18
CA ASN A 279 -12.21 -11.20 12.98
C ASN A 279 -13.24 -10.33 13.73
N PRO A 280 -13.31 -10.40 15.06
CA PRO A 280 -14.40 -9.75 15.84
C PRO A 280 -14.36 -8.22 15.79
N LYS A 281 -13.23 -7.63 15.36
CA LYS A 281 -13.03 -6.17 15.25
C LYS A 281 -13.24 -5.64 13.83
N LEU A 282 -13.61 -6.48 12.86
CA LEU A 282 -13.81 -6.04 11.48
C LEU A 282 -15.00 -5.08 11.41
N GLU A 283 -14.73 -3.85 11.02
CA GLU A 283 -15.67 -2.73 10.93
C GLU A 283 -16.08 -2.43 9.49
N VAL A 284 -15.10 -2.46 8.57
CA VAL A 284 -15.28 -2.07 7.16
C VAL A 284 -14.78 -3.17 6.24
N LEU A 285 -15.64 -3.55 5.29
CA LEU A 285 -15.33 -4.56 4.27
C LEU A 285 -15.61 -3.96 2.89
N ARG A 286 -14.57 -3.74 2.07
CA ARG A 286 -14.68 -3.22 0.71
C ARG A 286 -14.51 -4.33 -0.30
N LEU A 287 -15.58 -4.68 -1.01
CA LEU A 287 -15.66 -5.78 -1.97
C LEU A 287 -16.26 -5.37 -3.32
N GLN A 288 -16.37 -4.07 -3.60
CA GLN A 288 -16.93 -3.57 -4.85
C GLN A 288 -16.17 -4.12 -6.07
N PHE A 289 -16.87 -4.30 -7.21
CA PHE A 289 -16.31 -4.74 -8.49
C PHE A 289 -15.53 -6.06 -8.44
N ASN A 290 -16.17 -7.16 -7.94
CA ASN A 290 -15.47 -8.44 -7.72
C ASN A 290 -16.18 -9.67 -8.30
N GLU A 291 -17.24 -9.51 -9.09
CA GLU A 291 -18.04 -10.61 -9.64
C GLU A 291 -18.67 -11.50 -8.53
N ILE A 292 -18.93 -10.94 -7.35
CA ILE A 292 -19.58 -11.67 -6.25
C ILE A 292 -21.05 -11.84 -6.60
N ASN A 293 -21.55 -13.08 -6.52
CA ASN A 293 -22.93 -13.42 -6.82
C ASN A 293 -23.83 -13.48 -5.57
N SER A 294 -25.13 -13.74 -5.76
CA SER A 294 -26.13 -13.88 -4.69
C SER A 294 -25.72 -14.89 -3.62
N LYS A 295 -25.03 -16.00 -3.97
CA LYS A 295 -24.52 -16.97 -2.99
C LYS A 295 -23.42 -16.35 -2.11
N GLY A 296 -22.55 -15.52 -2.68
CA GLY A 296 -21.53 -14.80 -1.92
C GLY A 296 -22.13 -13.78 -0.97
N VAL A 297 -23.12 -13.00 -1.43
CA VAL A 297 -23.86 -12.02 -0.62
C VAL A 297 -24.63 -12.71 0.53
N ALA A 298 -25.33 -13.82 0.25
CA ALA A 298 -25.98 -14.61 1.28
C ALA A 298 -24.98 -15.11 2.34
N GLY A 299 -23.78 -15.57 1.91
CA GLY A 299 -22.69 -15.96 2.82
C GLY A 299 -22.22 -14.81 3.71
N LEU A 300 -22.10 -13.59 3.19
CA LEU A 300 -21.77 -12.39 3.97
C LEU A 300 -22.88 -12.03 4.96
N ALA A 301 -24.14 -12.14 4.55
CA ALA A 301 -25.30 -11.96 5.41
C ALA A 301 -25.35 -12.97 6.56
N ASP A 302 -24.88 -14.18 6.36
CA ASP A 302 -24.73 -15.17 7.45
C ASP A 302 -23.51 -14.87 8.33
N ALA A 303 -22.40 -14.45 7.74
CA ALA A 303 -21.18 -14.12 8.45
C ALA A 303 -21.33 -12.92 9.39
N HIS A 304 -22.22 -11.94 9.07
CA HIS A 304 -22.39 -10.73 9.87
C HIS A 304 -22.66 -11.02 11.36
N THR A 305 -23.35 -12.11 11.68
CA THR A 305 -23.64 -12.51 13.07
C THR A 305 -22.39 -12.85 13.88
N LYS A 306 -21.28 -13.16 13.20
CA LYS A 306 -19.97 -13.48 13.78
C LYS A 306 -18.99 -12.31 13.74
N LEU A 307 -19.39 -11.20 13.15
CA LEU A 307 -18.60 -9.98 12.97
C LEU A 307 -19.29 -8.82 13.73
N PRO A 308 -19.21 -8.79 15.06
CA PRO A 308 -20.01 -7.87 15.88
C PRO A 308 -19.70 -6.39 15.66
N ALA A 309 -18.49 -6.06 15.16
CA ALA A 309 -18.07 -4.69 14.86
C ALA A 309 -18.39 -4.23 13.44
N LEU A 310 -18.85 -5.14 12.55
CA LEU A 310 -19.08 -4.82 11.14
C LEU A 310 -20.18 -3.76 11.00
N ARG A 311 -19.86 -2.61 10.40
CA ARG A 311 -20.73 -1.47 10.25
C ARG A 311 -20.87 -0.95 8.81
N ARG A 312 -19.90 -1.29 7.95
CA ARG A 312 -19.87 -0.85 6.54
C ARG A 312 -19.45 -1.99 5.64
N VAL A 313 -20.22 -2.22 4.57
CA VAL A 313 -19.87 -3.18 3.50
C VAL A 313 -20.08 -2.51 2.15
N GLU A 314 -19.06 -2.51 1.29
CA GLU A 314 -19.11 -1.94 -0.06
C GLU A 314 -19.23 -3.09 -1.07
N LEU A 315 -20.30 -3.11 -1.85
CA LEU A 315 -20.69 -4.21 -2.76
C LEU A 315 -21.05 -3.75 -4.16
N ASN A 316 -20.99 -2.44 -4.48
CA ASN A 316 -21.33 -1.96 -5.82
C ASN A 316 -20.52 -2.68 -6.92
N GLY A 317 -21.07 -2.80 -8.12
CA GLY A 317 -20.41 -3.41 -9.27
C GLY A 317 -20.20 -4.92 -9.16
N ASN A 318 -21.02 -5.64 -8.38
CA ASN A 318 -21.03 -7.09 -8.27
C ASN A 318 -22.23 -7.71 -9.01
N GLN A 319 -22.33 -9.04 -9.08
CA GLN A 319 -23.26 -9.81 -9.91
C GLN A 319 -24.42 -10.36 -9.06
N PHE A 320 -25.34 -9.50 -8.65
CA PHE A 320 -26.59 -9.87 -7.95
C PHE A 320 -27.64 -8.77 -8.13
N ASP A 321 -28.90 -9.09 -7.88
CA ASP A 321 -30.00 -8.13 -8.02
C ASP A 321 -30.18 -7.25 -6.79
N GLU A 322 -30.70 -6.02 -6.96
CA GLU A 322 -30.97 -5.09 -5.83
C GLU A 322 -32.00 -5.64 -4.81
N ASP A 323 -32.87 -6.55 -5.23
CA ASP A 323 -33.88 -7.22 -4.40
C ASP A 323 -33.38 -8.56 -3.84
N ASP A 324 -32.07 -8.86 -3.92
CA ASP A 324 -31.47 -10.06 -3.36
C ASP A 324 -31.76 -10.20 -1.85
N ALA A 325 -32.23 -11.39 -1.45
CA ALA A 325 -32.64 -11.64 -0.06
C ALA A 325 -31.47 -11.58 0.94
N GLY A 326 -30.25 -11.98 0.53
CA GLY A 326 -29.05 -11.86 1.34
C GLY A 326 -28.64 -10.41 1.54
N LEU A 327 -28.75 -9.60 0.47
CA LEU A 327 -28.52 -8.15 0.52
C LEU A 327 -29.48 -7.47 1.48
N ALA A 328 -30.80 -7.75 1.36
CA ALA A 328 -31.81 -7.19 2.24
C ALA A 328 -31.51 -7.55 3.72
N LYS A 329 -31.20 -8.83 4.01
CA LYS A 329 -30.82 -9.28 5.36
C LYS A 329 -29.56 -8.57 5.89
N LEU A 330 -28.55 -8.35 5.05
CA LEU A 330 -27.32 -7.67 5.46
C LEU A 330 -27.60 -6.18 5.72
N ARG A 331 -28.40 -5.53 4.88
CA ARG A 331 -28.82 -4.13 5.04
C ARG A 331 -29.56 -3.93 6.37
N ASP A 332 -30.60 -4.73 6.62
CA ASP A 332 -31.38 -4.67 7.87
C ASP A 332 -30.46 -4.82 9.11
N ALA A 333 -29.54 -5.77 9.06
CA ALA A 333 -28.62 -6.03 10.17
C ALA A 333 -27.64 -4.88 10.43
N LEU A 334 -27.17 -4.19 9.40
CA LEU A 334 -26.28 -3.02 9.55
C LEU A 334 -27.08 -1.80 10.03
N GLU A 335 -28.35 -1.64 9.61
CA GLU A 335 -29.23 -0.59 10.07
C GLU A 335 -29.59 -0.77 11.56
N GLU A 336 -29.96 -1.99 11.99
CA GLU A 336 -30.16 -2.30 13.41
C GLU A 336 -28.95 -1.95 14.27
N ARG A 337 -27.73 -2.17 13.77
CA ARG A 337 -26.49 -1.79 14.47
C ARG A 337 -26.29 -0.30 14.52
N LYS A 338 -26.58 0.42 13.43
CA LYS A 338 -26.54 1.88 13.39
C LYS A 338 -27.47 2.47 14.43
N ASP A 339 -28.71 1.98 14.49
CA ASP A 339 -29.72 2.42 15.46
C ASP A 339 -29.30 2.12 16.90
N ALA A 340 -28.70 0.96 17.14
CA ALA A 340 -28.22 0.56 18.47
C ALA A 340 -26.99 1.36 18.94
N ALA A 341 -26.22 1.91 18.04
CA ALA A 341 -25.04 2.73 18.36
C ALA A 341 -25.38 4.13 18.91
N ASP A 342 -26.65 4.54 18.79
CA ASP A 342 -27.34 5.68 19.38
C ASP A 342 -26.44 6.92 19.59
N GLY A 343 -26.38 7.83 18.62
CA GLY A 343 -25.87 9.21 18.79
C GLY A 343 -24.39 9.39 19.12
N LYS A 344 -23.56 8.36 18.99
CA LYS A 344 -22.11 8.39 19.28
C LYS A 344 -21.21 8.49 18.06
N GLY A 345 -21.68 8.91 16.96
CA GLY A 345 -20.88 9.11 15.76
C GLY A 345 -21.73 9.80 14.73
N GLU A 346 -21.11 10.70 14.05
CA GLU A 346 -21.67 11.50 12.98
C GLU A 346 -22.64 10.69 12.12
N ASP A 347 -23.78 11.28 11.80
CA ASP A 347 -24.78 10.80 10.84
C ASP A 347 -24.20 10.73 9.41
N ASP A 348 -23.03 10.13 9.27
CA ASP A 348 -22.31 10.09 8.02
C ASP A 348 -22.64 8.76 7.33
N GLU A 349 -23.41 8.83 6.26
CA GLU A 349 -23.77 7.67 5.41
C GLU A 349 -22.52 6.94 4.90
N GLU A 350 -21.39 7.62 4.84
CA GLU A 350 -20.10 7.09 4.46
C GLU A 350 -19.53 6.07 5.48
N TYR A 351 -19.95 6.15 6.74
CA TYR A 351 -19.47 5.28 7.82
C TYR A 351 -20.31 4.04 8.10
N TRP A 352 -21.57 3.99 7.62
CA TRP A 352 -22.51 2.93 7.95
C TRP A 352 -23.21 2.34 6.73
N GLY A 353 -23.67 1.10 6.87
CA GLY A 353 -24.54 0.46 5.89
C GLY A 353 -23.82 -0.12 4.69
N ILE A 354 -24.52 -0.17 3.58
CA ILE A 354 -24.04 -0.62 2.27
C ILE A 354 -23.84 0.62 1.40
N ASP A 355 -22.88 0.60 0.49
CA ASP A 355 -22.65 1.64 -0.51
C ASP A 355 -23.84 1.77 -1.50
N GLU A 356 -23.84 2.83 -2.31
CA GLU A 356 -24.80 2.98 -3.40
C GLU A 356 -24.56 1.91 -4.47
N LEU A 357 -25.62 1.20 -4.87
CA LEU A 357 -25.54 0.04 -5.77
C LEU A 357 -26.00 0.42 -7.17
N GLU A 358 -25.29 1.33 -7.84
CA GLU A 358 -25.66 1.85 -9.16
C GLU A 358 -25.17 0.99 -10.34
N ASP A 359 -24.12 0.19 -10.14
CA ASP A 359 -23.41 -0.56 -11.19
C ASP A 359 -23.53 -2.08 -11.03
N LEU A 360 -24.62 -2.58 -10.43
CA LEU A 360 -24.84 -4.02 -10.31
C LEU A 360 -25.04 -4.68 -11.67
N GLU A 361 -24.49 -5.86 -11.84
CA GLU A 361 -24.65 -6.71 -13.02
C GLU A 361 -25.57 -7.88 -12.69
N SER A 362 -26.40 -8.31 -13.68
CA SER A 362 -27.22 -9.52 -13.51
C SER A 362 -26.34 -10.78 -13.52
N GLU A 363 -26.75 -11.80 -12.76
CA GLU A 363 -26.11 -13.12 -12.85
C GLU A 363 -26.32 -13.71 -14.26
N ASP A 364 -25.24 -14.12 -14.94
CA ASP A 364 -25.33 -14.88 -16.18
C ASP A 364 -25.71 -16.33 -15.87
N GLU A 365 -26.89 -16.77 -16.39
CA GLU A 365 -27.43 -18.13 -16.16
C GLU A 365 -26.53 -19.23 -16.73
N ASP A 366 -25.72 -18.93 -17.76
CA ASP A 366 -24.89 -19.90 -18.49
C ASP A 366 -23.65 -20.39 -17.72
N GLU A 367 -23.24 -19.69 -16.64
CA GLU A 367 -22.06 -20.07 -15.85
C GLU A 367 -22.38 -20.98 -14.62
N GLU A 368 -23.63 -21.33 -14.39
CA GLU A 368 -24.01 -22.27 -13.32
C GLU A 368 -23.54 -23.73 -13.59
N GLU A 369 -23.36 -24.10 -14.86
CA GLU A 369 -22.97 -25.49 -15.22
C GLU A 369 -21.50 -25.81 -14.91
N ASP A 370 -20.61 -24.81 -14.90
CA ASP A 370 -19.18 -25.02 -14.54
C ASP A 370 -18.96 -25.28 -13.04
N ASP A 371 -19.91 -24.90 -12.18
CA ASP A 371 -19.82 -25.11 -10.73
C ASP A 371 -20.12 -26.57 -10.32
N ASP A 372 -20.83 -27.36 -11.14
CA ASP A 372 -21.21 -28.73 -10.80
C ASP A 372 -20.17 -29.80 -11.22
N GLU A 373 -19.30 -29.52 -12.20
CA GLU A 373 -18.23 -30.47 -12.57
C GLU A 373 -17.11 -30.57 -11.52
N ALA A 374 -16.89 -29.53 -10.70
CA ALA A 374 -15.86 -29.50 -9.66
C ALA A 374 -16.19 -30.37 -8.41
N LYS A 375 -17.42 -30.88 -8.27
CA LYS A 375 -17.80 -31.78 -7.15
C LYS A 375 -17.31 -33.21 -7.25
N LYS A 376 -16.59 -33.59 -8.33
CA LYS A 376 -16.09 -34.96 -8.58
C LYS A 376 -14.62 -35.19 -8.27
N GLY A 377 -13.88 -34.22 -7.80
CA GLY A 377 -12.47 -34.33 -7.45
C GLY A 377 -12.24 -33.98 -5.98
N SER A 378 -12.42 -34.93 -5.08
CA SER A 378 -12.05 -34.77 -3.69
C SER A 378 -10.63 -35.27 -3.47
N ASP A 379 -9.66 -34.34 -3.38
CA ASP A 379 -8.43 -34.49 -2.58
C ASP A 379 -7.79 -33.09 -2.46
N ASP A 380 -8.39 -32.27 -1.58
CA ASP A 380 -8.12 -30.83 -1.47
C ASP A 380 -6.78 -30.44 -0.81
N GLU A 381 -6.04 -31.38 -0.26
CA GLU A 381 -4.77 -31.08 0.42
C GLU A 381 -3.56 -31.08 -0.52
N ASP A 382 -3.59 -31.83 -1.60
CA ASP A 382 -2.46 -31.95 -2.54
C ASP A 382 -2.45 -30.83 -3.61
N GLU A 383 -3.63 -30.35 -4.04
CA GLU A 383 -3.74 -29.24 -5.01
C GLU A 383 -3.25 -27.89 -4.44
N GLY A 384 -3.42 -27.65 -3.13
CA GLY A 384 -2.94 -26.43 -2.47
C GLY A 384 -1.42 -26.29 -2.53
N VAL A 385 -0.70 -27.39 -2.33
CA VAL A 385 0.78 -27.42 -2.36
C VAL A 385 1.31 -27.24 -3.79
N GLU A 386 0.65 -27.84 -4.79
CA GLU A 386 1.04 -27.67 -6.20
C GLU A 386 0.83 -26.23 -6.70
N VAL A 387 -0.25 -25.56 -6.27
CA VAL A 387 -0.54 -24.16 -6.64
C VAL A 387 0.48 -23.22 -6.01
N GLU A 388 0.84 -23.42 -4.74
CA GLU A 388 1.86 -22.62 -4.05
C GLU A 388 3.26 -22.83 -4.67
N GLU A 389 3.64 -24.06 -4.99
CA GLU A 389 4.91 -24.36 -5.67
C GLU A 389 4.95 -23.77 -7.09
N LYS A 390 3.85 -23.80 -7.83
CA LYS A 390 3.74 -23.19 -9.15
C LYS A 390 3.84 -21.67 -9.07
N ALA A 391 3.10 -21.04 -8.16
CA ALA A 391 3.17 -19.60 -7.91
C ALA A 391 4.60 -19.16 -7.53
N ALA A 392 5.28 -19.89 -6.66
CA ALA A 392 6.67 -19.62 -6.29
C ALA A 392 7.64 -19.75 -7.47
N ARG A 393 7.44 -20.75 -8.34
CA ARG A 393 8.28 -20.93 -9.56
C ARG A 393 8.05 -19.81 -10.58
N GLU A 394 6.80 -19.38 -10.77
CA GLU A 394 6.47 -18.29 -11.70
C GLU A 394 6.99 -16.95 -11.20
N LEU A 395 6.94 -16.69 -9.88
CA LEU A 395 7.58 -15.54 -9.24
C LEU A 395 9.09 -15.51 -9.47
N LEU A 396 9.78 -16.62 -9.22
CA LEU A 396 11.23 -16.73 -9.47
C LEU A 396 11.57 -16.53 -10.95
N ALA A 397 10.73 -17.02 -11.86
CA ALA A 397 10.91 -16.82 -13.29
C ALA A 397 10.70 -15.37 -13.70
N ALA A 398 9.71 -14.67 -13.10
CA ALA A 398 9.48 -13.24 -13.30
C ALA A 398 10.65 -12.40 -12.79
N GLU A 399 11.15 -12.66 -11.59
CA GLU A 399 12.35 -12.02 -11.05
C GLU A 399 13.58 -12.20 -11.95
N GLN A 400 13.79 -13.42 -12.47
CA GLN A 400 14.91 -13.71 -13.37
C GLN A 400 14.75 -13.01 -14.72
N ALA A 401 13.53 -12.91 -15.25
CA ALA A 401 13.25 -12.21 -16.50
C ALA A 401 13.49 -10.69 -16.37
N GLU A 402 13.13 -10.11 -15.24
CA GLU A 402 13.33 -8.67 -14.95
C GLU A 402 14.80 -8.33 -14.67
N GLN A 403 15.59 -9.25 -14.12
CA GLN A 403 17.03 -9.09 -13.93
C GLN A 403 17.83 -9.23 -15.22
N GLN A 404 17.28 -9.86 -16.26
CA GLN A 404 17.87 -9.84 -17.59
C GLN A 404 17.65 -8.46 -18.21
N ASN A 405 18.70 -7.65 -18.22
CA ASN A 405 18.75 -6.42 -19.00
C ASN A 405 18.28 -6.73 -20.44
N VAL A 406 17.06 -6.32 -20.76
CA VAL A 406 16.64 -6.25 -22.17
C VAL A 406 17.61 -5.28 -22.82
N PRO A 407 18.45 -5.71 -23.80
CA PRO A 407 19.28 -4.77 -24.53
C PRO A 407 18.31 -3.77 -25.16
N GLN A 408 18.35 -2.51 -24.73
CA GLN A 408 17.66 -1.46 -25.48
C GLN A 408 18.25 -1.51 -26.88
N GLU A 409 17.52 -2.09 -27.83
CA GLU A 409 17.79 -1.85 -29.23
C GLU A 409 17.76 -0.33 -29.39
N LYS A 410 18.93 0.25 -29.60
CA LYS A 410 19.02 1.65 -29.95
C LYS A 410 18.15 1.83 -31.19
N ASP A 411 17.04 2.51 -31.00
CA ASP A 411 16.12 2.80 -32.09
C ASP A 411 16.83 3.76 -33.03
N LYS A 412 17.50 3.21 -34.06
CA LYS A 412 18.21 3.98 -35.07
C LYS A 412 17.39 5.13 -35.64
N LYS A 413 16.06 5.02 -35.62
CA LYS A 413 15.18 6.08 -36.09
C LYS A 413 15.16 7.30 -35.16
N VAL A 414 15.34 7.10 -33.84
CA VAL A 414 15.37 8.21 -32.87
C VAL A 414 16.70 8.93 -32.94
N ASP A 415 17.81 8.21 -33.11
CA ASP A 415 19.14 8.82 -33.30
C ASP A 415 19.22 9.57 -34.62
N ASP A 416 18.66 9.02 -35.72
CA ASP A 416 18.61 9.72 -37.06
C ASP A 416 17.69 10.96 -36.99
N LEU A 417 16.63 10.99 -36.17
CA LEU A 417 15.76 12.15 -35.98
C LEU A 417 16.45 13.24 -35.16
N ALA A 418 17.19 12.87 -34.13
CA ALA A 418 17.98 13.77 -33.29
C ALA A 418 19.11 14.43 -34.11
N ASP A 419 19.80 13.68 -34.96
CA ASP A 419 20.84 14.19 -35.90
C ASP A 419 20.24 15.09 -36.98
N ALA A 420 19.04 14.82 -37.47
CA ALA A 420 18.35 15.67 -38.45
C ALA A 420 17.90 17.01 -37.80
N LEU A 421 17.42 17.00 -36.56
CA LEU A 421 17.03 18.20 -35.80
C LEU A 421 18.27 19.07 -35.46
N ALA A 422 19.38 18.46 -35.07
CA ALA A 422 20.64 19.19 -34.80
C ALA A 422 21.20 19.90 -36.06
N LYS A 423 20.98 19.33 -37.25
CA LYS A 423 21.41 19.94 -38.54
C LYS A 423 20.49 21.06 -39.04
N THR A 424 19.29 21.19 -38.50
CA THR A 424 18.31 22.23 -38.89
C THR A 424 18.41 23.51 -38.04
N GLN A 425 19.16 23.52 -36.96
CA GLN A 425 19.35 24.71 -36.10
C GLN A 425 20.59 25.57 -36.47
N ILE A 426 21.29 25.22 -37.57
CA ILE A 426 22.40 26.03 -38.08
C ILE A 426 22.02 26.52 -39.49
N LYS A 427 21.14 27.51 -39.55
CA LYS A 427 21.06 28.46 -40.66
C LYS A 427 20.45 29.77 -40.18
#